data_a0ff1f840a72316ed468277bd5c20a13
#
_entry.id   a0ff1f840a72316ed468277bd5c20a13
#
_cell.length_a   1.000
_cell.length_b   1.000
_cell.length_c   1.000
_cell.angle_alpha   90.00
_cell.angle_beta   90.00
_cell.angle_gamma   90.00
#
_symmetry.space_group_name_H-M   'P 1'
#
loop_
_entity.id
_entity.type
_entity.pdbx_description
1 polymer ?
#
loop_
_entity_poly.entity_id
_entity_poly.type
_entity_poly.pdbx_seq_one_letter_code
_entity_poly.pdbx_strand_id
1 'polypeptide(L)'
;VKYNRFDVTGQLLKGANAIGVILGNGRYTSMRMPGVRHFDVPKMIAQLEVYYEDGEKRVIASDASWKITAEGPIGTNNEFDGEEYDARKEMPGWNTYPFDDTKWLQAEVVSLPGGKLEAQLNRNMKVMDTVKPIGITESAPGVYILDMGQNMVGWLRMKVKGQSGDTLKLRFAELLQKDGSIYTANLRTAHSADTYILKGNSMEEWQPTFTYHGFRFVELTGFREKPSLSDFEGQVIYDEMETTGNLETSDPMINRIYKNAYWGIRGNYRGMPTDCPQRDERMGWLGDRAVGSQGESYIFNNHLLYAKWL
;
A
#
# COMPACT_ATOMS: atom_id res chain seq x y z
N VAL A 1 -0.34 6.81 20.97
CA VAL A 1 0.24 6.71 19.62
C VAL A 1 1.06 5.44 19.54
N LYS A 2 0.86 4.62 18.49
CA LYS A 2 1.62 3.38 18.28
C LYS A 2 2.85 3.68 17.43
N TYR A 3 4.01 3.10 17.79
CA TYR A 3 5.22 3.17 17.01
C TYR A 3 5.68 1.80 16.51
N ASN A 4 6.36 1.76 15.37
CA ASN A 4 6.99 0.58 14.83
C ASN A 4 8.48 0.58 15.16
N ARG A 5 9.05 -0.61 15.35
CA ARG A 5 10.48 -0.80 15.56
C ARG A 5 11.04 -1.74 14.48
N PHE A 6 12.16 -1.35 13.91
CA PHE A 6 12.85 -2.10 12.87
C PHE A 6 14.30 -2.37 13.31
N ASP A 7 14.78 -3.58 13.08
CA ASP A 7 16.19 -3.89 13.18
C ASP A 7 16.88 -3.48 11.86
N VAL A 8 17.76 -2.51 11.95
CA VAL A 8 18.50 -1.95 10.81
C VAL A 8 20.02 -2.23 10.93
N THR A 9 20.42 -3.13 11.82
CA THR A 9 21.83 -3.46 12.09
C THR A 9 22.57 -3.81 10.81
N GLY A 10 21.99 -4.65 9.95
CA GLY A 10 22.60 -5.07 8.68
C GLY A 10 22.66 -3.98 7.59
N GLN A 11 22.06 -2.81 7.83
CA GLN A 11 22.00 -1.69 6.88
C GLN A 11 22.99 -0.58 7.26
N LEU A 12 23.50 -0.59 8.48
CA LEU A 12 24.46 0.41 8.94
C LEU A 12 25.87 0.12 8.41
N LEU A 13 26.52 1.16 7.93
CA LEU A 13 27.90 1.13 7.44
C LEU A 13 28.83 1.81 8.43
N LYS A 14 30.11 1.41 8.45
CA LYS A 14 31.14 2.14 9.19
C LYS A 14 31.35 3.50 8.52
N GLY A 15 31.26 4.57 9.30
CA GLY A 15 31.40 5.94 8.83
C GLY A 15 30.05 6.64 8.62
N ALA A 16 29.92 7.40 7.53
CA ALA A 16 28.71 8.19 7.26
C ALA A 16 27.57 7.33 6.75
N ASN A 17 26.38 7.57 7.28
CA ASN A 17 25.13 6.94 6.88
C ASN A 17 24.08 8.04 6.62
N ALA A 18 23.04 7.70 5.88
CA ALA A 18 21.86 8.56 5.69
C ALA A 18 20.58 7.82 6.10
N ILE A 19 19.63 8.53 6.65
CA ILE A 19 18.29 8.04 6.95
C ILE A 19 17.32 8.88 6.14
N GLY A 20 16.54 8.23 5.28
CA GLY A 20 15.48 8.86 4.51
C GLY A 20 14.11 8.29 4.87
N VAL A 21 13.08 9.15 4.95
CA VAL A 21 11.70 8.77 5.23
C VAL A 21 10.78 9.43 4.21
N ILE A 22 9.90 8.63 3.62
CA ILE A 22 8.81 9.14 2.77
C ILE A 22 7.52 9.10 3.57
N LEU A 23 6.78 10.21 3.58
CA LEU A 23 5.50 10.34 4.28
C LEU A 23 4.35 10.31 3.27
N GLY A 24 3.52 9.28 3.35
CA GLY A 24 2.26 9.22 2.61
C GLY A 24 1.11 9.86 3.38
N ASN A 25 0.05 10.22 2.67
CA ASN A 25 -1.13 10.87 3.23
C ASN A 25 -1.95 9.95 4.14
N GLY A 26 -2.08 8.67 3.78
CA GLY A 26 -2.85 7.68 4.52
C GLY A 26 -4.27 8.16 4.83
N ARG A 27 -4.81 7.71 5.95
CA ARG A 27 -6.09 8.20 6.50
C ARG A 27 -5.97 9.53 7.24
N TYR A 28 -4.78 9.91 7.65
CA TYR A 28 -4.58 11.11 8.45
C TYR A 28 -4.94 12.38 7.66
N THR A 29 -4.70 12.37 6.37
CA THR A 29 -4.95 13.51 5.47
C THR A 29 -6.20 13.33 4.60
N SER A 30 -6.67 12.10 4.35
CA SER A 30 -7.70 11.80 3.34
C SER A 30 -8.86 10.96 3.87
N MET A 31 -9.54 11.40 4.91
CA MET A 31 -10.77 10.75 5.38
C MET A 31 -11.98 11.20 4.55
N ARG A 32 -12.78 10.24 4.07
CA ARG A 32 -13.98 10.51 3.24
C ARG A 32 -15.32 10.24 3.92
N MET A 33 -15.35 9.98 5.22
CA MET A 33 -16.61 9.83 5.93
C MET A 33 -17.29 11.18 6.14
N PRO A 34 -18.62 11.29 5.90
CA PRO A 34 -19.38 12.47 6.27
C PRO A 34 -19.19 12.81 7.75
N GLY A 35 -18.84 14.05 8.04
CA GLY A 35 -18.62 14.53 9.41
C GLY A 35 -17.24 14.21 10.01
N VAL A 36 -16.43 13.40 9.34
CA VAL A 36 -15.03 13.16 9.76
C VAL A 36 -14.11 14.06 8.95
N ARG A 37 -13.37 14.89 9.66
CA ARG A 37 -12.37 15.80 9.05
C ARG A 37 -11.04 15.04 8.92
N HIS A 38 -10.25 15.38 7.88
CA HIS A 38 -8.82 15.06 7.89
C HIS A 38 -8.18 15.76 9.10
N PHE A 39 -7.15 15.15 9.65
CA PHE A 39 -6.55 15.68 10.87
C PHE A 39 -5.56 16.80 10.57
N ASP A 40 -4.58 16.57 9.68
CA ASP A 40 -3.52 17.52 9.35
C ASP A 40 -2.61 16.98 8.22
N VAL A 41 -1.52 17.68 7.95
CA VAL A 41 -0.44 17.18 7.07
C VAL A 41 0.34 16.06 7.75
N PRO A 42 0.95 15.14 6.98
CA PRO A 42 1.77 14.06 7.55
C PRO A 42 2.92 14.59 8.41
N LYS A 43 3.13 13.95 9.54
CA LYS A 43 4.20 14.27 10.50
C LYS A 43 4.90 12.98 10.91
N MET A 44 6.16 13.07 11.30
CA MET A 44 6.87 11.92 11.82
C MET A 44 7.60 12.22 13.13
N ILE A 45 7.85 11.16 13.88
CA ILE A 45 8.84 11.11 14.95
C ILE A 45 9.65 9.84 14.75
N ALA A 46 10.96 9.96 14.76
CA ALA A 46 11.87 8.83 14.55
C ALA A 46 13.04 8.88 15.51
N GLN A 47 13.53 7.71 15.90
CA GLN A 47 14.71 7.53 16.73
C GLN A 47 15.47 6.31 16.27
N LEU A 48 16.78 6.48 16.06
CA LEU A 48 17.72 5.39 15.82
C LEU A 48 18.58 5.18 17.08
N GLU A 49 18.63 3.96 17.58
CA GLU A 49 19.49 3.56 18.68
C GLU A 49 20.58 2.66 18.12
N VAL A 50 21.84 3.06 18.32
CA VAL A 50 23.01 2.28 17.91
C VAL A 50 23.72 1.82 19.17
N TYR A 51 23.93 0.51 19.29
CA TYR A 51 24.68 -0.11 20.37
C TYR A 51 26.00 -0.59 19.81
N TYR A 52 27.11 -0.11 20.38
CA TYR A 52 28.47 -0.48 19.98
C TYR A 52 28.98 -1.67 20.78
N GLU A 53 29.98 -2.34 20.27
CA GLU A 53 30.60 -3.51 20.91
C GLU A 53 31.27 -3.19 22.26
N ASP A 54 31.75 -1.95 22.44
CA ASP A 54 32.32 -1.45 23.69
C ASP A 54 31.26 -1.09 24.76
N GLY A 55 29.99 -1.26 24.46
CA GLY A 55 28.86 -0.95 25.34
C GLY A 55 28.35 0.49 25.26
N GLU A 56 28.97 1.34 24.43
CA GLU A 56 28.43 2.68 24.16
C GLU A 56 27.06 2.59 23.48
N LYS A 57 26.13 3.45 23.88
CA LYS A 57 24.86 3.65 23.22
C LYS A 57 24.77 5.06 22.65
N ARG A 58 24.47 5.18 21.36
CA ARG A 58 24.17 6.45 20.71
C ARG A 58 22.72 6.50 20.26
N VAL A 59 22.08 7.63 20.53
CA VAL A 59 20.68 7.90 20.12
C VAL A 59 20.68 9.06 19.14
N ILE A 60 20.05 8.86 17.98
CA ILE A 60 19.85 9.87 16.95
C ILE A 60 18.33 10.00 16.77
N ALA A 61 17.81 11.18 17.10
CA ALA A 61 16.38 11.48 16.99
C ALA A 61 16.11 12.44 15.83
N SER A 62 14.85 12.43 15.35
CA SER A 62 14.39 13.46 14.42
C SER A 62 14.27 14.80 15.14
N ASP A 63 14.84 15.83 14.56
CA ASP A 63 14.87 17.19 15.07
C ASP A 63 14.90 18.23 13.93
N ALA A 64 15.13 19.50 14.28
CA ALA A 64 15.23 20.58 13.31
C ALA A 64 16.44 20.50 12.37
N SER A 65 17.40 19.59 12.57
CA SER A 65 18.52 19.38 11.65
C SER A 65 18.13 18.59 10.39
N TRP A 66 16.98 17.92 10.42
CA TRP A 66 16.47 17.18 9.27
C TRP A 66 16.04 18.13 8.17
N LYS A 67 16.12 17.63 6.93
CA LYS A 67 15.70 18.37 5.74
C LYS A 67 14.53 17.67 5.07
N ILE A 68 13.66 18.44 4.43
CA ILE A 68 12.45 17.96 3.78
C ILE A 68 12.32 18.53 2.38
N THR A 69 11.66 17.79 1.50
CA THR A 69 11.23 18.26 0.18
C THR A 69 9.86 17.67 -0.19
N ALA A 70 9.08 18.40 -0.95
CA ALA A 70 7.86 17.94 -1.59
C ALA A 70 8.06 17.69 -3.11
N GLU A 71 9.27 17.83 -3.62
CA GLU A 71 9.57 17.72 -5.04
C GLU A 71 9.83 16.28 -5.52
N GLY A 72 9.46 15.29 -4.69
CA GLY A 72 9.62 13.87 -5.00
C GLY A 72 8.69 13.36 -6.10
N PRO A 73 8.84 12.09 -6.50
CA PRO A 73 8.08 11.50 -7.61
C PRO A 73 6.60 11.26 -7.29
N ILE A 74 6.20 11.14 -6.01
CA ILE A 74 4.83 10.91 -5.61
C ILE A 74 4.11 12.27 -5.55
N GLY A 75 3.27 12.55 -6.56
CA GLY A 75 2.50 13.80 -6.65
C GLY A 75 1.30 13.79 -5.72
N THR A 76 0.48 12.75 -5.78
CA THR A 76 -0.66 12.53 -4.88
C THR A 76 -0.73 11.07 -4.45
N ASN A 77 -1.30 10.84 -3.27
CA ASN A 77 -1.59 9.49 -2.81
C ASN A 77 -2.69 9.51 -1.75
N ASN A 78 -3.57 8.54 -1.79
CA ASN A 78 -4.44 8.16 -0.68
C ASN A 78 -4.98 6.74 -0.91
N GLU A 79 -5.53 6.14 0.13
CA GLU A 79 -6.00 4.76 0.05
C GLU A 79 -7.25 4.55 -0.84
N PHE A 80 -8.00 5.61 -1.17
CA PHE A 80 -9.25 5.53 -1.93
C PHE A 80 -9.06 5.79 -3.42
N ASP A 81 -8.27 6.80 -3.75
CA ASP A 81 -8.12 7.26 -5.14
C ASP A 81 -6.97 6.60 -5.87
N GLY A 82 -5.92 6.25 -5.12
CA GLY A 82 -4.70 5.68 -5.68
C GLY A 82 -3.47 6.58 -5.50
N GLU A 83 -2.46 6.35 -6.32
CA GLU A 83 -1.19 7.06 -6.29
C GLU A 83 -0.84 7.61 -7.70
N GLU A 84 -0.38 8.85 -7.76
CA GLU A 84 0.21 9.44 -8.95
C GLU A 84 1.73 9.56 -8.77
N TYR A 85 2.47 8.91 -9.66
CA TYR A 85 3.92 8.84 -9.62
C TYR A 85 4.54 9.35 -10.91
N ASP A 86 5.41 10.35 -10.81
CA ASP A 86 6.19 10.88 -11.93
C ASP A 86 7.66 10.43 -11.82
N ALA A 87 8.03 9.38 -12.54
CA ALA A 87 9.37 8.83 -12.49
C ALA A 87 10.47 9.79 -12.95
N ARG A 88 10.12 10.86 -13.67
CA ARG A 88 11.07 11.92 -14.07
C ARG A 88 11.57 12.75 -12.89
N LYS A 89 10.82 12.72 -11.77
CA LYS A 89 11.15 13.43 -10.52
C LYS A 89 11.89 12.55 -9.49
N GLU A 90 12.25 11.32 -9.87
CA GLU A 90 13.07 10.50 -9.00
C GLU A 90 14.39 11.20 -8.65
N MET A 91 14.82 11.04 -7.41
CA MET A 91 16.06 11.59 -6.89
C MET A 91 17.01 10.45 -6.49
N PRO A 92 17.74 9.85 -7.43
CA PRO A 92 18.62 8.71 -7.15
C PRO A 92 19.62 9.04 -6.03
N GLY A 93 19.72 8.16 -5.05
CA GLY A 93 20.65 8.33 -3.92
C GLY A 93 20.14 9.24 -2.79
N TRP A 94 18.91 9.74 -2.82
CA TRP A 94 18.37 10.65 -1.79
C TRP A 94 18.44 10.11 -0.36
N ASN A 95 18.48 8.80 -0.20
CA ASN A 95 18.60 8.08 1.07
C ASN A 95 19.99 7.45 1.31
N THR A 96 21.00 7.94 0.63
CA THR A 96 22.40 7.48 0.76
C THR A 96 23.34 8.66 0.98
N TYR A 97 24.53 8.39 1.50
CA TYR A 97 25.59 9.39 1.62
C TYR A 97 26.68 9.15 0.56
N PRO A 98 27.19 10.22 -0.11
CA PRO A 98 26.71 11.61 -0.02
C PRO A 98 25.52 11.87 -0.95
N PHE A 99 24.62 12.74 -0.53
CA PHE A 99 23.55 13.28 -1.36
C PHE A 99 23.50 14.81 -1.22
N ASP A 100 23.29 15.53 -2.32
CA ASP A 100 23.15 16.99 -2.32
C ASP A 100 21.73 17.40 -1.96
N ASP A 101 21.50 17.70 -0.70
CA ASP A 101 20.24 18.17 -0.13
C ASP A 101 20.21 19.69 0.11
N THR A 102 21.09 20.45 -0.53
CA THR A 102 21.22 21.90 -0.31
C THR A 102 19.96 22.69 -0.69
N LYS A 103 19.14 22.14 -1.60
CA LYS A 103 17.87 22.74 -2.03
C LYS A 103 16.69 22.33 -1.16
N TRP A 104 16.86 21.39 -0.24
CA TRP A 104 15.79 20.94 0.63
C TRP A 104 15.57 21.96 1.76
N LEU A 105 14.33 22.07 2.20
CA LEU A 105 13.95 22.94 3.31
C LEU A 105 14.32 22.31 4.65
N GLN A 106 14.52 23.15 5.67
CA GLN A 106 14.71 22.71 7.04
C GLN A 106 13.39 22.16 7.60
N ALA A 107 13.45 21.05 8.31
CA ALA A 107 12.26 20.50 8.96
C ALA A 107 11.78 21.42 10.10
N GLU A 108 10.49 21.54 10.24
CA GLU A 108 9.86 22.26 11.35
C GLU A 108 9.54 21.28 12.49
N VAL A 109 9.97 21.65 13.70
CA VAL A 109 9.61 20.91 14.91
C VAL A 109 8.21 21.33 15.35
N VAL A 110 7.30 20.38 15.43
CA VAL A 110 5.91 20.59 15.82
C VAL A 110 5.61 19.97 17.18
N SER A 111 4.47 20.32 17.76
CA SER A 111 4.04 19.76 19.04
C SER A 111 3.87 18.25 18.95
N LEU A 112 4.20 17.55 20.02
CA LEU A 112 3.97 16.11 20.16
C LEU A 112 2.48 15.78 19.99
N PRO A 113 2.17 14.56 19.47
CA PRO A 113 0.79 14.17 19.19
C PRO A 113 -0.07 14.00 20.46
N GLY A 114 0.51 14.12 21.64
CA GLY A 114 -0.15 13.85 22.91
C GLY A 114 -0.28 12.35 23.20
N GLY A 115 -0.67 12.04 24.45
CA GLY A 115 -0.82 10.67 24.90
C GLY A 115 0.53 9.93 25.06
N LYS A 116 0.45 8.61 25.26
CA LYS A 116 1.62 7.76 25.49
C LYS A 116 2.07 7.12 24.16
N LEU A 117 3.38 7.05 23.95
CA LEU A 117 3.98 6.27 22.90
C LEU A 117 4.08 4.79 23.34
N GLU A 118 3.51 3.90 22.58
CA GLU A 118 3.50 2.47 22.84
C GLU A 118 3.89 1.68 21.58
N ALA A 119 4.58 0.58 21.76
CA ALA A 119 4.90 -0.30 20.64
C ALA A 119 3.62 -0.86 20.00
N GLN A 120 3.58 -0.91 18.67
CA GLN A 120 2.51 -1.59 17.95
C GLN A 120 2.52 -3.08 18.28
N LEU A 121 1.36 -3.66 18.55
CA LEU A 121 1.23 -5.07 18.94
C LEU A 121 1.28 -6.00 17.73
N ASN A 122 0.48 -5.72 16.71
CA ASN A 122 0.44 -6.52 15.49
C ASN A 122 1.62 -6.19 14.56
N ARG A 123 1.94 -7.12 13.68
CA ARG A 123 2.92 -6.90 12.62
C ARG A 123 2.37 -5.96 11.54
N ASN A 124 3.28 -5.39 10.75
CA ASN A 124 2.91 -4.45 9.69
C ASN A 124 2.29 -5.16 8.48
N MET A 125 1.57 -4.40 7.68
CA MET A 125 1.16 -4.85 6.35
C MET A 125 2.39 -5.13 5.49
N LYS A 126 2.31 -6.22 4.71
CA LYS A 126 3.33 -6.66 3.76
C LYS A 126 2.68 -7.22 2.50
N VAL A 127 3.46 -7.36 1.46
CA VAL A 127 3.13 -8.25 0.35
C VAL A 127 3.25 -9.68 0.87
N MET A 128 2.12 -10.36 1.00
CA MET A 128 2.04 -11.70 1.60
C MET A 128 1.90 -12.80 0.55
N ASP A 129 1.46 -12.45 -0.65
CA ASP A 129 1.23 -13.38 -1.74
C ASP A 129 1.28 -12.64 -3.07
N THR A 130 1.39 -13.38 -4.18
CA THR A 130 1.37 -12.83 -5.53
C THR A 130 0.38 -13.57 -6.41
N VAL A 131 -0.26 -12.85 -7.34
CA VAL A 131 -1.21 -13.38 -8.32
C VAL A 131 -0.75 -13.00 -9.72
N LYS A 132 -0.61 -14.00 -10.60
CA LYS A 132 -0.36 -13.75 -12.02
C LYS A 132 -1.67 -13.53 -12.75
N PRO A 133 -1.76 -12.56 -13.66
CA PRO A 133 -2.94 -12.38 -14.48
C PRO A 133 -3.15 -13.57 -15.41
N ILE A 134 -4.41 -13.88 -15.72
CA ILE A 134 -4.80 -15.01 -16.56
C ILE A 134 -5.24 -14.59 -17.96
N GLY A 135 -5.52 -13.31 -18.19
CA GLY A 135 -5.99 -12.81 -19.48
C GLY A 135 -5.82 -11.32 -19.63
N ILE A 136 -5.70 -10.87 -20.88
CA ILE A 136 -5.73 -9.46 -21.28
C ILE A 136 -6.50 -9.31 -22.59
N THR A 137 -7.56 -8.48 -22.54
CA THR A 137 -8.42 -8.21 -23.71
C THR A 137 -8.41 -6.72 -24.03
N GLU A 138 -8.56 -6.38 -25.29
CA GLU A 138 -8.77 -4.98 -25.69
C GLU A 138 -10.27 -4.73 -25.75
N SER A 139 -10.79 -3.86 -24.90
CA SER A 139 -12.21 -3.50 -24.80
C SER A 139 -12.58 -2.34 -25.73
N ALA A 140 -11.63 -1.47 -26.01
CA ALA A 140 -11.71 -0.38 -26.98
C ALA A 140 -10.29 -0.04 -27.48
N PRO A 141 -10.11 0.67 -28.59
CA PRO A 141 -8.79 1.00 -29.10
C PRO A 141 -7.88 1.62 -28.05
N GLY A 142 -6.78 0.92 -27.72
CA GLY A 142 -5.81 1.37 -26.70
C GLY A 142 -6.27 1.21 -25.24
N VAL A 143 -7.41 0.56 -25.00
CA VAL A 143 -7.95 0.26 -23.65
C VAL A 143 -7.90 -1.24 -23.42
N TYR A 144 -7.08 -1.68 -22.49
CA TYR A 144 -6.90 -3.10 -22.19
C TYR A 144 -7.49 -3.44 -20.83
N ILE A 145 -8.14 -4.59 -20.74
CA ILE A 145 -8.66 -5.15 -19.48
C ILE A 145 -7.82 -6.36 -19.11
N LEU A 146 -7.12 -6.26 -17.99
CA LEU A 146 -6.36 -7.33 -17.39
C LEU A 146 -7.24 -8.10 -16.40
N ASP A 147 -7.35 -9.41 -16.53
CA ASP A 147 -8.06 -10.30 -15.58
C ASP A 147 -7.04 -11.01 -14.68
N MET A 148 -7.09 -10.77 -13.40
CA MET A 148 -6.26 -11.44 -12.40
C MET A 148 -6.74 -12.86 -12.08
N GLY A 149 -7.94 -13.27 -12.54
CA GLY A 149 -8.54 -14.57 -12.24
C GLY A 149 -9.03 -14.75 -10.80
N GLN A 150 -8.64 -13.84 -9.92
CA GLN A 150 -8.97 -13.84 -8.49
C GLN A 150 -9.28 -12.41 -8.02
N ASN A 151 -10.41 -12.24 -7.33
CA ASN A 151 -10.64 -10.98 -6.61
C ASN A 151 -9.68 -10.90 -5.42
N MET A 152 -8.85 -9.88 -5.40
CA MET A 152 -7.76 -9.70 -4.44
C MET A 152 -7.70 -8.30 -3.89
N VAL A 153 -6.94 -8.10 -2.83
CA VAL A 153 -6.67 -6.78 -2.27
C VAL A 153 -5.17 -6.53 -2.22
N GLY A 154 -4.77 -5.41 -2.80
CA GLY A 154 -3.37 -5.04 -2.91
C GLY A 154 -3.14 -4.02 -4.03
N TRP A 155 -2.07 -4.18 -4.77
CA TRP A 155 -1.74 -3.36 -5.93
C TRP A 155 -1.19 -4.19 -7.07
N LEU A 156 -1.00 -3.54 -8.22
CA LEU A 156 -0.37 -4.13 -9.39
C LEU A 156 1.09 -3.65 -9.48
N ARG A 157 2.02 -4.60 -9.56
CA ARG A 157 3.41 -4.34 -9.96
C ARG A 157 3.49 -4.49 -11.47
N MET A 158 4.13 -3.55 -12.16
CA MET A 158 4.27 -3.60 -13.61
C MET A 158 5.71 -3.37 -14.07
N LYS A 159 6.02 -3.93 -15.23
CA LYS A 159 7.21 -3.62 -16.02
C LYS A 159 6.77 -2.95 -17.31
N VAL A 160 7.37 -1.84 -17.66
CA VAL A 160 6.95 -1.05 -18.81
C VAL A 160 8.14 -0.38 -19.48
N LYS A 161 8.03 -0.21 -20.81
CA LYS A 161 8.97 0.55 -21.60
C LYS A 161 8.20 1.55 -22.45
N GLY A 162 8.66 2.80 -22.47
CA GLY A 162 8.04 3.86 -23.24
C GLY A 162 8.94 5.07 -23.36
N GLN A 163 8.38 6.19 -23.78
CA GLN A 163 9.09 7.47 -23.86
C GLN A 163 8.90 8.28 -22.58
N SER A 164 9.82 9.19 -22.32
CA SER A 164 9.69 10.14 -21.21
C SER A 164 8.42 10.97 -21.36
N GLY A 165 7.62 10.99 -20.29
CA GLY A 165 6.32 11.68 -20.26
C GLY A 165 5.13 10.83 -20.70
N ASP A 166 5.34 9.62 -21.23
CA ASP A 166 4.22 8.68 -21.43
C ASP A 166 3.52 8.45 -20.09
N THR A 167 2.20 8.58 -20.11
CA THR A 167 1.38 8.49 -18.90
C THR A 167 0.50 7.25 -18.97
N LEU A 168 0.74 6.31 -18.08
CA LEU A 168 -0.05 5.10 -17.92
C LEU A 168 -1.06 5.31 -16.81
N LYS A 169 -2.30 4.87 -17.04
CA LYS A 169 -3.33 4.86 -16.01
C LYS A 169 -3.89 3.46 -15.83
N LEU A 170 -3.96 3.05 -14.58
CA LEU A 170 -4.48 1.77 -14.12
C LEU A 170 -5.73 2.04 -13.29
N ARG A 171 -6.89 1.54 -13.70
CA ARG A 171 -8.15 1.65 -12.94
C ARG A 171 -8.60 0.27 -12.49
N PHE A 172 -8.98 0.15 -11.24
CA PHE A 172 -9.23 -1.12 -10.58
C PHE A 172 -10.72 -1.35 -10.34
N ALA A 173 -11.18 -2.58 -10.60
CA ALA A 173 -12.58 -2.98 -10.37
C ALA A 173 -12.70 -4.47 -10.05
N GLU A 174 -13.77 -4.83 -9.33
CA GLU A 174 -14.07 -6.22 -9.00
C GLU A 174 -14.87 -6.94 -10.09
N LEU A 175 -15.62 -6.20 -10.88
CA LEU A 175 -16.57 -6.70 -11.86
C LEU A 175 -16.42 -5.98 -13.20
N LEU A 176 -16.91 -6.64 -14.25
CA LEU A 176 -17.09 -6.04 -15.58
C LEU A 176 -18.58 -5.77 -15.85
N GLN A 177 -18.85 -4.78 -16.70
CA GLN A 177 -20.14 -4.55 -17.32
C GLN A 177 -20.38 -5.56 -18.46
N LYS A 178 -21.58 -5.56 -19.01
CA LYS A 178 -21.96 -6.47 -20.11
C LYS A 178 -21.16 -6.21 -21.40
N ASP A 179 -20.70 -4.99 -21.59
CA ASP A 179 -19.88 -4.58 -22.75
C ASP A 179 -18.38 -4.86 -22.55
N GLY A 180 -17.99 -5.46 -21.43
CA GLY A 180 -16.61 -5.78 -21.10
C GLY A 180 -15.79 -4.65 -20.47
N SER A 181 -16.37 -3.45 -20.28
CA SER A 181 -15.76 -2.38 -19.52
C SER A 181 -15.80 -2.64 -18.00
N ILE A 182 -14.95 -1.95 -17.23
CA ILE A 182 -14.95 -2.10 -15.76
C ILE A 182 -16.23 -1.49 -15.14
N TYR A 183 -16.76 -2.17 -14.11
CA TYR A 183 -17.87 -1.66 -13.31
C TYR A 183 -17.32 -0.93 -12.07
N THR A 184 -17.61 0.36 -11.95
CA THR A 184 -17.07 1.23 -10.89
C THR A 184 -18.13 1.91 -10.02
N ALA A 185 -19.44 1.72 -10.30
CA ALA A 185 -20.48 2.36 -9.52
C ALA A 185 -20.50 1.93 -8.03
N ASN A 186 -20.04 0.70 -7.73
CA ASN A 186 -19.90 0.18 -6.37
C ASN A 186 -18.76 0.84 -5.58
N LEU A 187 -17.84 1.54 -6.24
CA LEU A 187 -16.72 2.24 -5.58
C LEU A 187 -17.15 3.55 -4.91
N ARG A 188 -18.35 4.03 -5.21
CA ARG A 188 -18.91 5.31 -4.74
C ARG A 188 -18.02 6.48 -5.18
N THR A 189 -17.37 7.20 -4.23
CA THR A 189 -16.49 8.33 -4.53
C THR A 189 -15.01 7.95 -4.68
N ALA A 190 -14.64 6.70 -4.41
CA ALA A 190 -13.26 6.23 -4.60
C ALA A 190 -12.94 6.10 -6.09
N HIS A 191 -11.88 6.75 -6.56
CA HIS A 191 -11.46 6.66 -7.96
C HIS A 191 -10.77 5.33 -8.29
N SER A 192 -10.09 4.73 -7.29
CA SER A 192 -9.40 3.43 -7.41
C SER A 192 -8.53 3.36 -8.67
N ALA A 193 -7.59 4.30 -8.81
CA ALA A 193 -6.77 4.48 -10.00
C ALA A 193 -5.35 4.90 -9.66
N ASP A 194 -4.37 4.24 -10.26
CA ASP A 194 -2.98 4.65 -10.19
C ASP A 194 -2.52 5.27 -11.51
N THR A 195 -1.63 6.25 -11.43
CA THR A 195 -1.04 6.91 -12.60
C THR A 195 0.48 6.87 -12.49
N TYR A 196 1.12 6.42 -13.57
CA TYR A 196 2.57 6.39 -13.68
C TYR A 196 3.05 7.15 -14.91
N ILE A 197 3.93 8.13 -14.71
CA ILE A 197 4.55 8.90 -15.78
C ILE A 197 5.99 8.42 -15.95
N LEU A 198 6.29 7.88 -17.14
CA LEU A 198 7.58 7.28 -17.44
C LEU A 198 8.70 8.32 -17.49
N LYS A 199 9.87 7.95 -17.00
CA LYS A 199 11.12 8.69 -17.26
C LYS A 199 11.71 8.39 -18.64
N GLY A 200 11.39 7.19 -19.19
CA GLY A 200 11.78 6.76 -20.53
C GLY A 200 13.19 6.16 -20.61
N ASN A 201 13.56 5.72 -21.82
CA ASN A 201 14.90 5.21 -22.19
C ASN A 201 15.28 3.79 -21.74
N SER A 202 14.54 3.15 -20.82
CA SER A 202 14.82 1.81 -20.33
C SER A 202 13.53 1.07 -19.97
N MET A 203 13.66 -0.19 -19.59
CA MET A 203 12.60 -0.92 -18.90
C MET A 203 12.48 -0.34 -17.48
N GLU A 204 11.27 0.09 -17.13
CA GLU A 204 10.93 0.62 -15.82
C GLU A 204 10.08 -0.40 -15.08
N GLU A 205 10.31 -0.55 -13.78
CA GLU A 205 9.51 -1.39 -12.91
C GLU A 205 8.92 -0.51 -11.82
N TRP A 206 7.60 -0.62 -11.62
CA TRP A 206 6.91 0.22 -10.66
C TRP A 206 5.73 -0.49 -10.00
N GLN A 207 5.45 -0.08 -8.77
CA GLN A 207 4.27 -0.36 -7.99
C GLN A 207 3.99 0.84 -7.07
N PRO A 208 2.75 1.12 -6.69
CA PRO A 208 2.45 2.18 -5.73
C PRO A 208 2.97 1.84 -4.33
N THR A 209 3.04 2.85 -3.46
CA THR A 209 3.56 2.71 -2.09
C THR A 209 2.49 3.02 -1.04
N PHE A 210 1.65 4.04 -1.26
CA PHE A 210 0.75 4.58 -0.23
C PHE A 210 -0.73 4.45 -0.57
N THR A 211 -1.08 3.42 -1.31
CA THR A 211 -2.46 3.08 -1.66
C THR A 211 -2.66 1.56 -1.67
N TYR A 212 -3.88 1.11 -1.84
CA TYR A 212 -4.24 -0.26 -2.18
C TYR A 212 -5.64 -0.30 -2.78
N HIS A 213 -5.95 -1.36 -3.51
CA HIS A 213 -7.21 -1.55 -4.21
C HIS A 213 -7.78 -2.94 -3.96
N GLY A 214 -9.12 -3.04 -3.97
CA GLY A 214 -9.83 -4.32 -4.05
C GLY A 214 -10.26 -4.55 -5.49
N PHE A 215 -9.77 -5.59 -6.16
CA PHE A 215 -9.98 -5.79 -7.59
C PHE A 215 -9.78 -7.22 -8.06
N ARG A 216 -10.41 -7.53 -9.18
CA ARG A 216 -10.07 -8.65 -10.07
C ARG A 216 -9.61 -8.14 -11.43
N PHE A 217 -10.19 -7.05 -11.90
CA PHE A 217 -9.93 -6.49 -13.22
C PHE A 217 -9.18 -5.17 -13.11
N VAL A 218 -8.26 -4.94 -14.05
CA VAL A 218 -7.55 -3.66 -14.17
C VAL A 218 -7.69 -3.15 -15.60
N GLU A 219 -8.27 -1.96 -15.74
CA GLU A 219 -8.28 -1.23 -17.00
C GLU A 219 -6.96 -0.48 -17.17
N LEU A 220 -6.27 -0.75 -18.26
CA LEU A 220 -4.96 -0.21 -18.59
C LEU A 220 -5.09 0.73 -19.79
N THR A 221 -4.61 1.96 -19.65
CA THR A 221 -4.60 2.95 -20.74
C THR A 221 -3.25 3.67 -20.80
N GLY A 222 -2.97 4.31 -21.97
CA GLY A 222 -1.72 5.04 -22.19
C GLY A 222 -0.56 4.20 -22.72
N PHE A 223 -0.76 2.89 -22.91
CA PHE A 223 0.24 2.00 -23.49
C PHE A 223 0.33 2.22 -25.00
N ARG A 224 1.54 2.34 -25.53
CA ARG A 224 1.78 2.52 -26.99
C ARG A 224 1.50 1.26 -27.78
N GLU A 225 1.70 0.11 -27.17
CA GLU A 225 1.48 -1.21 -27.72
C GLU A 225 0.72 -2.06 -26.72
N LYS A 226 0.09 -3.13 -27.17
CA LYS A 226 -0.58 -4.07 -26.27
C LYS A 226 0.43 -4.66 -25.29
N PRO A 227 0.24 -4.47 -23.98
CA PRO A 227 1.15 -5.02 -22.98
C PRO A 227 1.02 -6.55 -22.88
N SER A 228 2.07 -7.21 -22.39
CA SER A 228 2.11 -8.65 -22.16
C SER A 228 1.60 -8.99 -20.76
N LEU A 229 1.00 -10.18 -20.59
CA LEU A 229 0.63 -10.69 -19.25
C LEU A 229 1.84 -10.78 -18.31
N SER A 230 3.02 -11.11 -18.85
CA SER A 230 4.27 -11.19 -18.05
C SER A 230 4.75 -9.89 -17.48
N ASP A 231 4.21 -8.75 -17.97
CA ASP A 231 4.59 -7.42 -17.49
C ASP A 231 3.90 -7.06 -16.17
N PHE A 232 2.95 -7.89 -15.72
CA PHE A 232 2.14 -7.59 -14.56
C PHE A 232 2.16 -8.69 -13.51
N GLU A 233 2.09 -8.27 -12.26
CA GLU A 233 1.95 -9.13 -11.09
C GLU A 233 1.08 -8.44 -10.04
N GLY A 234 -0.01 -9.07 -9.64
CA GLY A 234 -0.81 -8.62 -8.49
C GLY A 234 -0.09 -8.98 -7.20
N GLN A 235 0.12 -8.01 -6.36
CA GLN A 235 0.72 -8.18 -5.03
C GLN A 235 -0.35 -8.08 -3.97
N VAL A 236 -0.61 -9.19 -3.27
CA VAL A 236 -1.63 -9.30 -2.23
C VAL A 236 -1.08 -8.78 -0.92
N ILE A 237 -1.74 -7.77 -0.34
CA ILE A 237 -1.25 -7.06 0.83
C ILE A 237 -2.24 -7.24 1.98
N TYR A 238 -1.75 -7.57 3.15
CA TYR A 238 -2.49 -7.54 4.41
C TYR A 238 -1.52 -7.57 5.60
N ASP A 239 -2.05 -7.37 6.83
CA ASP A 239 -1.25 -7.46 8.04
C ASP A 239 -0.57 -8.83 8.12
N GLU A 240 0.75 -8.85 8.30
CA GLU A 240 1.50 -10.09 8.45
C GLU A 240 0.96 -10.89 9.63
N MET A 241 0.38 -12.04 9.36
CA MET A 241 -0.11 -12.98 10.37
C MET A 241 -0.05 -14.41 9.86
N GLU A 242 0.03 -15.33 10.79
CA GLU A 242 0.04 -16.77 10.51
C GLU A 242 -1.36 -17.26 10.15
N THR A 243 -1.46 -18.09 9.11
CA THR A 243 -2.66 -18.89 8.83
C THR A 243 -2.57 -20.15 9.67
N THR A 244 -3.46 -20.30 10.65
CA THR A 244 -3.45 -21.41 11.63
C THR A 244 -4.50 -22.46 11.35
N GLY A 245 -5.49 -22.17 10.50
CA GLY A 245 -6.57 -23.08 10.18
C GLY A 245 -6.72 -23.34 8.69
N ASN A 246 -7.10 -24.56 8.37
CA ASN A 246 -7.47 -24.98 7.03
C ASN A 246 -8.68 -25.90 7.09
N LEU A 247 -9.57 -25.81 6.12
CA LEU A 247 -10.72 -26.68 5.93
C LEU A 247 -10.69 -27.29 4.54
N GLU A 248 -10.71 -28.61 4.47
CA GLU A 248 -10.90 -29.35 3.25
C GLU A 248 -11.92 -30.46 3.47
N THR A 249 -12.87 -30.59 2.58
CA THR A 249 -13.97 -31.57 2.63
C THR A 249 -14.09 -32.29 1.30
N SER A 250 -14.88 -33.38 1.25
CA SER A 250 -15.22 -34.05 0.00
C SER A 250 -16.18 -33.25 -0.90
N ASP A 251 -16.81 -32.17 -0.37
CA ASP A 251 -17.72 -31.32 -1.13
C ASP A 251 -16.97 -30.11 -1.73
N PRO A 252 -16.84 -30.01 -3.04
CA PRO A 252 -16.14 -28.91 -3.70
C PRO A 252 -16.82 -27.55 -3.48
N MET A 253 -18.13 -27.51 -3.22
CA MET A 253 -18.88 -26.27 -2.94
C MET A 253 -18.47 -25.72 -1.57
N ILE A 254 -18.39 -26.55 -0.55
CA ILE A 254 -17.95 -26.14 0.81
C ILE A 254 -16.51 -25.63 0.73
N ASN A 255 -15.63 -26.33 0.03
CA ASN A 255 -14.24 -25.90 -0.18
C ASN A 255 -14.15 -24.55 -0.89
N ARG A 256 -15.05 -24.30 -1.86
CA ARG A 256 -15.11 -23.00 -2.56
C ARG A 256 -15.60 -21.88 -1.63
N ILE A 257 -16.61 -22.13 -0.81
CA ILE A 257 -17.10 -21.18 0.20
C ILE A 257 -15.96 -20.81 1.18
N TYR A 258 -15.24 -21.79 1.67
CA TYR A 258 -14.09 -21.57 2.56
C TYR A 258 -13.01 -20.69 1.88
N LYS A 259 -12.63 -21.00 0.64
CA LYS A 259 -11.67 -20.20 -0.13
C LYS A 259 -12.14 -18.75 -0.33
N ASN A 260 -13.41 -18.55 -0.62
CA ASN A 260 -13.97 -17.21 -0.78
C ASN A 260 -13.91 -16.43 0.55
N ALA A 261 -14.26 -17.07 1.66
CA ALA A 261 -14.14 -16.47 3.00
C ALA A 261 -12.68 -16.12 3.33
N TYR A 262 -11.74 -17.03 3.08
CA TYR A 262 -10.30 -16.80 3.29
C TYR A 262 -9.80 -15.55 2.53
N TRP A 263 -10.16 -15.40 1.24
CA TRP A 263 -9.79 -14.24 0.45
C TRP A 263 -10.45 -12.95 0.94
N GLY A 264 -11.73 -12.99 1.28
CA GLY A 264 -12.46 -11.83 1.78
C GLY A 264 -11.94 -11.34 3.13
N ILE A 265 -11.64 -12.27 4.05
CA ILE A 265 -11.14 -11.94 5.39
C ILE A 265 -9.76 -11.28 5.30
N ARG A 266 -8.79 -11.93 4.68
CA ARG A 266 -7.41 -11.40 4.61
C ARG A 266 -7.32 -10.08 3.87
N GLY A 267 -8.20 -9.87 2.87
CA GLY A 267 -8.28 -8.62 2.13
C GLY A 267 -8.71 -7.42 2.98
N ASN A 268 -9.28 -7.65 4.15
CA ASN A 268 -9.75 -6.63 5.06
C ASN A 268 -8.89 -6.43 6.32
N TYR A 269 -7.69 -7.01 6.39
CA TYR A 269 -6.75 -6.79 7.48
C TYR A 269 -5.74 -5.70 7.11
N ARG A 270 -5.97 -4.48 7.63
CA ARG A 270 -5.25 -3.22 7.28
C ARG A 270 -4.85 -2.41 8.51
N GLY A 271 -4.15 -3.03 9.47
CA GLY A 271 -3.85 -2.44 10.76
C GLY A 271 -5.06 -2.40 11.70
N MET A 272 -6.23 -2.71 11.17
CA MET A 272 -7.52 -3.00 11.81
C MET A 272 -8.34 -3.86 10.83
N PRO A 273 -9.35 -4.59 11.30
CA PRO A 273 -10.30 -5.25 10.40
C PRO A 273 -11.22 -4.21 9.76
N THR A 274 -11.17 -4.06 8.43
CA THR A 274 -12.04 -3.12 7.69
C THR A 274 -13.29 -3.82 7.17
N ASP A 275 -14.35 -3.05 6.90
CA ASP A 275 -15.62 -3.52 6.32
C ASP A 275 -15.49 -3.86 4.84
N CYS A 276 -14.67 -3.13 4.13
CA CYS A 276 -14.48 -3.27 2.69
C CYS A 276 -13.09 -2.79 2.24
N PRO A 277 -12.56 -3.31 1.12
CA PRO A 277 -11.24 -2.90 0.64
C PRO A 277 -11.26 -1.99 -0.59
N GLN A 278 -12.44 -1.81 -1.28
CA GLN A 278 -12.46 -1.24 -2.63
C GLN A 278 -13.10 0.15 -2.74
N ARG A 279 -14.06 0.47 -1.85
CA ARG A 279 -14.84 1.73 -1.90
C ARG A 279 -14.35 2.76 -0.89
N ASP A 280 -15.03 3.89 -0.81
CA ASP A 280 -14.67 5.05 0.01
C ASP A 280 -15.05 4.96 1.51
N GLU A 281 -15.18 3.77 2.06
CA GLU A 281 -15.49 3.51 3.47
C GLU A 281 -14.27 2.97 4.22
N ARG A 282 -13.96 1.69 4.09
CA ARG A 282 -12.74 1.03 4.61
C ARG A 282 -12.52 1.26 6.11
N MET A 283 -13.58 1.13 6.90
CA MET A 283 -13.59 1.43 8.34
C MET A 283 -13.64 0.18 9.20
N GLY A 284 -13.13 0.29 10.41
CA GLY A 284 -13.21 -0.77 11.42
C GLY A 284 -14.53 -0.73 12.18
N TRP A 285 -15.63 -1.21 11.57
CA TRP A 285 -16.92 -1.29 12.23
C TRP A 285 -17.01 -2.48 13.18
N LEU A 286 -17.28 -2.21 14.46
CA LEU A 286 -17.37 -3.26 15.50
C LEU A 286 -18.49 -4.27 15.21
N GLY A 287 -19.66 -3.79 14.78
CA GLY A 287 -20.81 -4.63 14.45
C GLY A 287 -20.52 -5.61 13.33
N ASP A 288 -19.92 -5.14 12.24
CA ASP A 288 -19.56 -5.95 11.09
C ASP A 288 -18.60 -7.09 11.47
N ARG A 289 -17.64 -6.80 12.34
CA ARG A 289 -16.64 -7.77 12.75
C ARG A 289 -17.09 -8.69 13.87
N ALA A 290 -18.00 -8.27 14.74
CA ALA A 290 -18.50 -9.11 15.82
C ALA A 290 -19.10 -10.42 15.30
N VAL A 291 -19.79 -10.37 14.15
CA VAL A 291 -20.42 -11.56 13.54
C VAL A 291 -19.40 -12.57 13.02
N GLY A 292 -18.31 -12.09 12.40
CA GLY A 292 -17.32 -12.96 11.74
C GLY A 292 -16.09 -13.32 12.57
N SER A 293 -15.82 -12.59 13.66
CA SER A 293 -14.53 -12.64 14.39
C SER A 293 -14.15 -14.03 14.90
N GLN A 294 -15.11 -14.83 15.36
CA GLN A 294 -14.83 -16.20 15.79
C GLN A 294 -14.38 -17.08 14.62
N GLY A 295 -15.08 -17.00 13.47
CA GLY A 295 -14.73 -17.75 12.27
C GLY A 295 -13.36 -17.35 11.73
N GLU A 296 -13.04 -16.07 11.75
CA GLU A 296 -11.74 -15.52 11.35
C GLU A 296 -10.61 -16.06 12.22
N SER A 297 -10.84 -16.19 13.55
CA SER A 297 -9.85 -16.68 14.50
C SER A 297 -9.57 -18.18 14.37
N TYR A 298 -10.42 -18.95 13.68
CA TYR A 298 -10.10 -20.33 13.30
C TYR A 298 -9.17 -20.42 12.10
N ILE A 299 -9.06 -19.36 11.31
CA ILE A 299 -8.25 -19.32 10.08
C ILE A 299 -6.92 -18.63 10.32
N PHE A 300 -6.93 -17.51 11.04
CA PHE A 300 -5.77 -16.63 11.23
C PHE A 300 -5.44 -16.41 12.71
N ASN A 301 -4.14 -16.32 12.99
CA ASN A 301 -3.64 -15.88 14.29
C ASN A 301 -3.77 -14.35 14.41
N ASN A 302 -5.00 -13.88 14.59
CA ASN A 302 -5.36 -12.45 14.50
C ASN A 302 -5.46 -11.74 15.86
N HIS A 303 -5.13 -12.42 16.98
CA HIS A 303 -5.34 -11.90 18.33
C HIS A 303 -4.64 -10.56 18.59
N LEU A 304 -3.41 -10.35 18.08
CA LEU A 304 -2.68 -9.09 18.27
C LEU A 304 -3.30 -7.94 17.46
N LEU A 305 -3.87 -8.23 16.29
CA LEU A 305 -4.59 -7.24 15.49
C LEU A 305 -5.84 -6.76 16.23
N TYR A 306 -6.64 -7.70 16.76
CA TYR A 306 -7.82 -7.38 17.54
C TYR A 306 -7.48 -6.65 18.84
N ALA A 307 -6.46 -7.11 19.58
CA ALA A 307 -5.99 -6.44 20.81
C ALA A 307 -5.50 -4.99 20.57
N LYS A 308 -4.94 -4.72 19.40
CA LYS A 308 -4.56 -3.34 19.02
C LYS A 308 -5.78 -2.50 18.66
N TRP A 309 -6.76 -3.10 17.96
CA TRP A 309 -7.90 -2.38 17.39
C TRP A 309 -8.94 -2.04 18.46
N LEU A 310 -9.19 -2.92 19.43
CA LEU A 310 -10.10 -2.71 20.57
C LEU A 310 -9.44 -1.88 21.67
#